data_a9b10efd9c64047d74bf2e8146377df7
#
_entry.id   a9b10efd9c64047d74bf2e8146377df7
#
_cell.length_a   1.000
_cell.length_b   1.000
_cell.length_c   1.000
_cell.angle_alpha   90.00
_cell.angle_beta   90.00
_cell.angle_gamma   90.00
#
_symmetry.space_group_name_H-M   'P 1'
#
loop_
_entity.id
_entity.type
_entity.pdbx_description
1 polymer ?
#
loop_
_entity_poly.entity_id
_entity_poly.type
_entity_poly.pdbx_seq_one_letter_code
_entity_poly.pdbx_strand_id
1 'polypeptide(L)'
;GRGVFKYNDQNQVIFKGKASVKNGEFEFSFVVPKDIDIEFGAGKISFYADNLEIDANGVYEAHQIGGIGKNIVADEKGPDIELFLNDERFVFGGLTNENPILRANLFDENGINTVGTGLGHDIVAVLDENTANAMVLNDFYESNLNSYQSGTINYQLPELAEGRHTLKLKAWDVHNNSGEAELEFIVAKNQDLEIENLLNFYYMFWIDMKF
;
A
#
# COMPACT_ATOMS: atom_id res chain seq x y z
N GLY A 1 -9.29 -24.55 40.91
CA GLY A 1 -9.20 -23.30 40.18
C GLY A 1 -8.42 -23.52 38.89
N ARG A 2 -8.97 -23.12 37.73
CA ARG A 2 -8.22 -23.09 36.48
C ARG A 2 -7.24 -21.92 36.59
N GLY A 3 -5.93 -22.21 36.50
CA GLY A 3 -4.90 -21.16 36.45
C GLY A 3 -5.11 -20.22 35.26
N VAL A 4 -4.93 -18.94 35.48
CA VAL A 4 -4.91 -17.93 34.39
C VAL A 4 -3.67 -18.21 33.57
N PHE A 5 -3.86 -18.55 32.29
CA PHE A 5 -2.78 -18.71 31.35
C PHE A 5 -2.41 -17.30 30.86
N LYS A 6 -1.24 -16.79 31.24
CA LYS A 6 -0.70 -15.54 30.73
C LYS A 6 0.14 -15.85 29.49
N TYR A 7 -0.22 -15.28 28.36
CA TYR A 7 0.60 -15.29 27.14
C TYR A 7 0.87 -13.85 26.71
N ASN A 8 2.03 -13.63 26.14
CA ASN A 8 2.35 -12.35 25.51
C ASN A 8 1.95 -12.47 24.05
N ASP A 9 1.08 -11.59 23.62
CA ASP A 9 0.68 -11.48 22.23
C ASP A 9 1.50 -10.39 21.56
N GLN A 10 2.23 -10.73 20.49
CA GLN A 10 3.04 -9.80 19.72
C GLN A 10 2.30 -9.47 18.42
N ASN A 11 1.25 -8.66 18.53
CA ASN A 11 0.32 -8.34 17.43
C ASN A 11 0.75 -7.12 16.61
N GLN A 12 1.73 -6.35 17.07
CA GLN A 12 2.17 -5.14 16.39
C GLN A 12 3.29 -5.46 15.39
N VAL A 13 2.96 -5.42 14.11
CA VAL A 13 3.95 -5.49 13.05
C VAL A 13 4.56 -4.09 12.87
N ILE A 14 5.81 -3.89 13.29
CA ILE A 14 6.51 -2.60 13.19
C ILE A 14 7.05 -2.37 11.78
N PHE A 15 7.49 -3.43 11.13
CA PHE A 15 8.02 -3.39 9.77
C PHE A 15 7.80 -4.72 9.06
N LYS A 16 7.45 -4.65 7.78
CA LYS A 16 7.37 -5.79 6.86
C LYS A 16 8.06 -5.38 5.56
N GLY A 17 9.10 -6.10 5.17
CA GLY A 17 9.91 -5.73 4.02
C GLY A 17 10.57 -6.91 3.33
N LYS A 18 11.20 -6.62 2.18
CA LYS A 18 11.91 -7.59 1.33
C LYS A 18 13.37 -7.18 1.20
N ALA A 19 14.28 -8.11 1.42
CA ALA A 19 15.72 -7.91 1.25
C ALA A 19 16.31 -8.95 0.31
N SER A 20 17.26 -8.56 -0.53
CA SER A 20 18.00 -9.48 -1.38
C SER A 20 19.03 -10.25 -0.56
N VAL A 21 19.15 -11.56 -0.81
CA VAL A 21 20.17 -12.42 -0.20
C VAL A 21 21.29 -12.65 -1.22
N LYS A 22 22.55 -12.41 -0.83
CA LYS A 22 23.74 -12.65 -1.65
C LYS A 22 24.74 -13.49 -0.84
N ASN A 23 25.13 -14.64 -1.35
CA ASN A 23 26.07 -15.55 -0.67
C ASN A 23 25.67 -15.91 0.77
N GLY A 24 24.36 -15.99 1.05
CA GLY A 24 23.85 -16.29 2.39
C GLY A 24 23.76 -15.10 3.34
N GLU A 25 24.14 -13.90 2.88
CA GLU A 25 24.07 -12.66 3.65
C GLU A 25 22.98 -11.74 3.13
N PHE A 26 22.32 -11.03 4.04
CA PHE A 26 21.33 -10.00 3.73
C PHE A 26 21.44 -8.84 4.75
N GLU A 27 21.03 -7.67 4.32
CA GLU A 27 20.95 -6.47 5.14
C GLU A 27 19.61 -5.77 4.89
N PHE A 28 19.02 -5.24 5.93
CA PHE A 28 17.86 -4.37 5.84
C PHE A 28 17.95 -3.28 6.90
N SER A 29 17.33 -2.14 6.62
CA SER A 29 17.16 -1.05 7.56
C SER A 29 15.75 -0.50 7.47
N PHE A 30 15.26 0.08 8.55
CA PHE A 30 13.98 0.78 8.60
C PHE A 30 13.99 1.80 9.75
N VAL A 31 13.09 2.75 9.70
CA VAL A 31 12.85 3.69 10.80
C VAL A 31 11.67 3.17 11.60
N VAL A 32 11.84 3.11 12.92
CA VAL A 32 10.77 2.68 13.82
C VAL A 32 9.73 3.80 13.91
N PRO A 33 8.45 3.53 13.59
CA PRO A 33 7.40 4.53 13.62
C PRO A 33 7.17 5.13 15.02
N LYS A 34 6.71 6.37 15.06
CA LYS A 34 6.36 7.04 16.32
C LYS A 34 5.17 6.41 17.05
N ASP A 35 4.38 5.62 16.38
CA ASP A 35 3.16 5.00 16.91
C ASP A 35 3.39 3.78 17.80
N ILE A 36 4.64 3.36 17.96
CA ILE A 36 4.93 2.25 18.85
C ILE A 36 4.85 2.67 20.33
N ASP A 37 4.58 1.69 21.19
CA ASP A 37 4.68 1.90 22.63
C ASP A 37 6.13 2.29 23.02
N ILE A 38 6.27 3.33 23.83
CA ILE A 38 7.56 3.78 24.34
C ILE A 38 8.13 2.86 25.43
N GLU A 39 7.31 1.99 26.03
CA GLU A 39 7.78 0.99 26.98
C GLU A 39 8.64 -0.07 26.26
N PHE A 40 9.73 -0.48 26.93
CA PHE A 40 10.60 -1.51 26.38
C PHE A 40 9.91 -2.86 26.39
N GLY A 41 9.72 -3.42 25.21
CA GLY A 41 9.14 -4.75 25.00
C GLY A 41 10.11 -5.70 24.30
N ALA A 42 9.86 -7.00 24.45
CA ALA A 42 10.58 -8.02 23.68
C ALA A 42 10.19 -7.93 22.20
N GLY A 43 11.17 -7.75 21.32
CA GLY A 43 10.99 -7.76 19.88
C GLY A 43 11.13 -9.17 19.30
N LYS A 44 10.52 -9.37 18.12
CA LYS A 44 10.65 -10.59 17.34
C LYS A 44 10.86 -10.24 15.88
N ILE A 45 11.86 -10.82 15.25
CA ILE A 45 12.08 -10.76 13.80
C ILE A 45 11.90 -12.15 13.24
N SER A 46 10.99 -12.31 12.28
CA SER A 46 10.80 -13.56 11.54
C SER A 46 11.34 -13.39 10.13
N PHE A 47 12.12 -14.37 9.68
CA PHE A 47 12.74 -14.40 8.37
C PHE A 47 12.19 -15.54 7.55
N TYR A 48 11.97 -15.31 6.28
CA TYR A 48 11.71 -16.31 5.27
C TYR A 48 12.52 -15.98 4.02
N ALA A 49 13.22 -16.94 3.48
CA ALA A 49 14.00 -16.78 2.25
C ALA A 49 13.75 -17.97 1.33
N ASP A 50 13.67 -17.73 0.03
CA ASP A 50 13.57 -18.75 -1.00
C ASP A 50 14.40 -18.38 -2.22
N ASN A 51 14.76 -19.38 -3.01
CA ASN A 51 15.43 -19.24 -4.30
C ASN A 51 14.69 -19.99 -5.42
N LEU A 52 13.40 -20.29 -5.22
CA LEU A 52 12.51 -21.08 -6.08
C LEU A 52 12.79 -22.59 -6.13
N GLU A 53 13.86 -23.07 -5.49
CA GLU A 53 14.22 -24.50 -5.38
C GLU A 53 14.13 -24.98 -3.94
N ILE A 54 14.65 -24.18 -3.01
CA ILE A 54 14.65 -24.44 -1.57
C ILE A 54 14.27 -23.19 -0.81
N ASP A 55 13.67 -23.37 0.35
CA ASP A 55 13.31 -22.32 1.28
C ASP A 55 14.00 -22.47 2.63
N ALA A 56 14.09 -21.37 3.37
CA ALA A 56 14.61 -21.33 4.72
C ALA A 56 13.80 -20.32 5.56
N ASN A 57 13.69 -20.60 6.85
CA ASN A 57 13.06 -19.67 7.79
C ASN A 57 13.91 -19.55 9.05
N GLY A 58 13.71 -18.47 9.78
CA GLY A 58 14.40 -18.21 11.03
C GLY A 58 13.67 -17.19 11.88
N VAL A 59 14.04 -17.16 13.15
CA VAL A 59 13.50 -16.23 14.15
C VAL A 59 14.63 -15.68 15.00
N TYR A 60 14.58 -14.37 15.29
CA TYR A 60 15.46 -13.70 16.23
C TYR A 60 14.64 -12.92 17.27
N GLU A 61 14.83 -13.23 18.56
CA GLU A 61 14.07 -12.69 19.68
C GLU A 61 14.95 -12.03 20.77
N ALA A 62 16.28 -11.98 20.55
CA ALA A 62 17.22 -11.47 21.55
C ALA A 62 17.41 -9.95 21.50
N HIS A 63 16.34 -9.19 21.22
CA HIS A 63 16.39 -7.72 21.21
C HIS A 63 15.16 -7.13 21.91
N GLN A 64 15.29 -5.86 22.29
CA GLN A 64 14.19 -5.07 22.86
C GLN A 64 13.90 -3.88 21.96
N ILE A 65 12.64 -3.52 21.87
CA ILE A 65 12.14 -2.35 21.14
C ILE A 65 11.42 -1.45 22.12
N GLY A 66 11.66 -0.14 22.05
CA GLY A 66 11.05 0.86 22.92
C GLY A 66 11.96 2.06 23.14
N GLY A 67 11.48 2.99 23.95
CA GLY A 67 12.17 4.24 24.24
C GLY A 67 11.93 5.32 23.19
N ILE A 68 12.61 6.44 23.35
CA ILE A 68 12.50 7.63 22.48
C ILE A 68 13.82 7.83 21.75
N GLY A 69 13.78 8.00 20.44
CA GLY A 69 14.94 8.33 19.61
C GLY A 69 15.57 9.67 20.04
N LYS A 70 16.89 9.71 20.13
CA LYS A 70 17.63 10.92 20.54
C LYS A 70 17.87 11.91 19.40
N ASN A 71 17.88 11.44 18.16
CA ASN A 71 18.16 12.22 16.96
C ASN A 71 16.95 12.18 16.04
N ILE A 72 15.90 12.91 16.39
CA ILE A 72 14.70 13.02 15.56
C ILE A 72 14.98 14.07 14.49
N VAL A 73 15.01 13.67 13.23
CA VAL A 73 15.00 14.61 12.11
C VAL A 73 13.58 15.18 12.02
N ALA A 74 13.47 16.50 11.93
CA ALA A 74 12.18 17.14 11.73
C ALA A 74 11.71 16.83 10.29
N ASP A 75 10.52 16.29 10.16
CA ASP A 75 9.85 16.03 8.91
C ASP A 75 8.40 16.50 9.04
N GLU A 76 7.94 17.22 8.01
CA GLU A 76 6.57 17.79 7.94
C GLU A 76 5.85 17.33 6.68
N LYS A 77 6.49 16.49 5.84
CA LYS A 77 5.93 16.01 4.59
C LYS A 77 5.49 14.55 4.74
N GLY A 78 4.23 14.27 4.46
CA GLY A 78 3.74 12.89 4.38
C GLY A 78 4.06 12.23 3.05
N PRO A 79 3.69 10.93 2.89
CA PRO A 79 4.00 10.14 1.70
C PRO A 79 3.46 10.75 0.41
N ASP A 80 4.27 10.69 -0.64
CA ASP A 80 3.82 10.87 -2.02
C ASP A 80 3.07 9.60 -2.46
N ILE A 81 1.87 9.77 -3.01
CA ILE A 81 0.99 8.68 -3.41
C ILE A 81 0.57 8.85 -4.87
N GLU A 82 0.78 7.82 -5.67
CA GLU A 82 0.25 7.72 -7.04
C GLU A 82 -0.82 6.65 -7.08
N LEU A 83 -2.03 7.00 -7.58
CA LEU A 83 -3.18 6.10 -7.66
C LEU A 83 -3.49 5.70 -9.09
N PHE A 84 -3.79 4.42 -9.29
CA PHE A 84 -4.18 3.85 -10.57
C PHE A 84 -5.29 2.81 -10.37
N LEU A 85 -5.97 2.45 -11.48
CA LEU A 85 -6.82 1.28 -11.54
C LEU A 85 -6.30 0.32 -12.62
N ASN A 86 -6.25 -0.95 -12.28
CA ASN A 86 -5.81 -2.06 -13.13
C ASN A 86 -4.34 -2.00 -13.57
N ASP A 87 -3.86 -0.89 -14.14
CA ASP A 87 -2.46 -0.68 -14.52
C ASP A 87 -2.03 0.79 -14.35
N GLU A 88 -0.72 1.04 -14.37
CA GLU A 88 -0.12 2.37 -14.12
C GLU A 88 -0.36 3.38 -15.26
N ARG A 89 -0.93 2.96 -16.39
CA ARG A 89 -1.32 3.86 -17.49
C ARG A 89 -2.72 4.43 -17.30
N PHE A 90 -3.41 4.02 -16.24
CA PHE A 90 -4.74 4.54 -15.94
C PHE A 90 -4.68 6.04 -15.70
N VAL A 91 -5.57 6.78 -16.34
CA VAL A 91 -5.60 8.25 -16.24
C VAL A 91 -6.83 8.70 -15.44
N PHE A 92 -6.71 9.86 -14.81
CA PHE A 92 -7.81 10.52 -14.10
C PHE A 92 -9.03 10.68 -15.03
N GLY A 93 -10.21 10.29 -14.56
CA GLY A 93 -11.45 10.27 -15.34
C GLY A 93 -11.58 9.12 -16.34
N GLY A 94 -10.65 8.16 -16.33
CA GLY A 94 -10.64 7.01 -17.24
C GLY A 94 -11.79 6.03 -17.02
N LEU A 95 -11.99 5.14 -18.00
CA LEU A 95 -13.00 4.07 -17.95
C LEU A 95 -12.41 2.81 -17.33
N THR A 96 -13.22 2.10 -16.54
CA THR A 96 -12.87 0.80 -15.96
C THR A 96 -14.10 -0.14 -15.94
N ASN A 97 -13.85 -1.42 -15.65
CA ASN A 97 -14.90 -2.41 -15.39
C ASN A 97 -15.47 -2.28 -13.96
N GLU A 98 -16.48 -3.07 -13.65
CA GLU A 98 -17.14 -3.10 -12.33
C GLU A 98 -16.29 -3.69 -11.20
N ASN A 99 -15.20 -4.38 -11.51
CA ASN A 99 -14.32 -5.00 -10.52
C ASN A 99 -12.86 -4.57 -10.74
N PRO A 100 -12.53 -3.28 -10.59
CA PRO A 100 -11.18 -2.82 -10.85
C PRO A 100 -10.23 -3.17 -9.68
N ILE A 101 -8.95 -3.30 -9.99
CA ILE A 101 -7.89 -3.43 -9.00
C ILE A 101 -7.36 -2.03 -8.70
N LEU A 102 -7.50 -1.58 -7.43
CA LEU A 102 -6.77 -0.43 -6.92
C LEU A 102 -5.28 -0.76 -6.92
N ARG A 103 -4.49 0.09 -7.54
CA ARG A 103 -3.03 0.10 -7.46
C ARG A 103 -2.56 1.44 -6.93
N ALA A 104 -1.60 1.40 -6.01
CA ALA A 104 -0.95 2.61 -5.53
C ALA A 104 0.55 2.40 -5.40
N ASN A 105 1.32 3.41 -5.77
CA ASN A 105 2.74 3.53 -5.45
C ASN A 105 2.90 4.57 -4.35
N LEU A 106 3.61 4.21 -3.29
CA LEU A 106 3.86 5.07 -2.15
C LEU A 106 5.37 5.30 -2.00
N PHE A 107 5.75 6.53 -1.70
CA PHE A 107 7.13 6.89 -1.40
C PHE A 107 7.20 7.92 -0.29
N ASP A 108 8.13 7.73 0.66
CA ASP A 108 8.49 8.71 1.69
C ASP A 108 9.96 8.60 2.05
N GLU A 109 10.65 9.74 2.23
CA GLU A 109 12.10 9.77 2.53
C GLU A 109 12.45 9.10 3.87
N ASN A 110 11.55 9.14 4.84
CA ASN A 110 11.74 8.59 6.19
C ASN A 110 11.10 7.20 6.34
N GLY A 111 10.22 6.82 5.43
CA GLY A 111 9.59 5.52 5.35
C GLY A 111 8.07 5.54 5.59
N ILE A 112 7.40 4.57 5.01
CA ILE A 112 5.95 4.40 5.10
C ILE A 112 5.60 3.75 6.44
N ASN A 113 4.63 4.33 7.15
CA ASN A 113 4.07 3.72 8.35
C ASN A 113 3.10 2.60 7.95
N THR A 114 3.48 1.37 8.23
CA THR A 114 2.68 0.17 7.96
C THR A 114 2.07 -0.42 9.23
N VAL A 115 2.25 0.24 10.37
CA VAL A 115 1.76 -0.21 11.68
C VAL A 115 0.26 0.03 11.77
N GLY A 116 -0.53 -1.03 11.64
CA GLY A 116 -2.01 -0.99 11.73
C GLY A 116 -2.56 -0.89 13.16
N THR A 117 -1.79 -0.43 14.14
CA THR A 117 -2.20 -0.37 15.56
C THR A 117 -2.26 1.04 16.12
N GLY A 118 -1.75 2.02 15.40
CA GLY A 118 -1.90 3.44 15.73
C GLY A 118 -3.35 3.88 15.49
N LEU A 119 -3.97 4.51 16.49
CA LEU A 119 -5.31 5.06 16.32
C LEU A 119 -5.32 6.12 15.19
N GLY A 120 -5.84 5.72 14.03
CA GLY A 120 -6.05 6.63 12.89
C GLY A 120 -4.87 6.79 11.94
N HIS A 121 -3.79 6.02 12.05
CA HIS A 121 -2.64 6.06 11.13
C HIS A 121 -2.60 4.86 10.17
N ASP A 122 -3.73 4.23 9.92
CA ASP A 122 -3.84 3.19 8.91
C ASP A 122 -3.72 3.75 7.49
N ILE A 123 -3.29 2.90 6.57
CA ILE A 123 -3.44 3.15 5.14
C ILE A 123 -4.90 2.88 4.78
N VAL A 124 -5.63 3.92 4.41
CA VAL A 124 -7.09 3.84 4.23
C VAL A 124 -7.51 4.31 2.86
N ALA A 125 -8.31 3.51 2.17
CA ALA A 125 -9.00 3.93 0.96
C ALA A 125 -10.48 4.17 1.25
N VAL A 126 -11.02 5.24 0.67
CA VAL A 126 -12.44 5.64 0.78
C VAL A 126 -13.00 5.79 -0.64
N LEU A 127 -14.06 5.07 -0.93
CA LEU A 127 -14.80 5.14 -2.17
C LEU A 127 -16.02 6.04 -2.01
N ASP A 128 -16.23 6.97 -2.97
CA ASP A 128 -17.40 7.85 -3.04
C ASP A 128 -17.69 8.61 -1.72
N GLU A 129 -16.63 9.05 -1.06
CA GLU A 129 -16.69 9.75 0.23
C GLU A 129 -17.37 8.93 1.36
N ASN A 130 -17.61 7.63 1.14
CA ASN A 130 -18.28 6.76 2.11
C ASN A 130 -17.30 6.27 3.20
N THR A 131 -17.05 7.11 4.18
CA THR A 131 -16.14 6.82 5.30
C THR A 131 -16.63 5.69 6.21
N ALA A 132 -17.93 5.36 6.19
CA ALA A 132 -18.47 4.23 6.96
C ALA A 132 -17.99 2.87 6.42
N ASN A 133 -17.62 2.81 5.14
CA ASN A 133 -17.10 1.62 4.47
C ASN A 133 -15.63 1.83 4.04
N ALA A 134 -14.86 2.56 4.85
CA ALA A 134 -13.43 2.74 4.60
C ALA A 134 -12.69 1.39 4.61
N MET A 135 -11.78 1.20 3.66
CA MET A 135 -10.99 -0.01 3.47
C MET A 135 -9.60 0.20 4.08
N VAL A 136 -9.25 -0.60 5.09
CA VAL A 136 -7.90 -0.61 5.68
C VAL A 136 -7.00 -1.48 4.81
N LEU A 137 -5.90 -0.92 4.33
CA LEU A 137 -5.04 -1.53 3.31
C LEU A 137 -3.62 -1.86 3.79
N ASN A 138 -3.33 -1.77 5.09
CA ASN A 138 -2.00 -2.07 5.65
C ASN A 138 -1.51 -3.48 5.25
N ASP A 139 -2.38 -4.48 5.27
CA ASP A 139 -2.02 -5.87 4.91
C ASP A 139 -1.77 -6.07 3.41
N PHE A 140 -2.20 -5.12 2.58
CA PHE A 140 -2.03 -5.13 1.12
C PHE A 140 -0.83 -4.29 0.67
N TYR A 141 -0.16 -3.60 1.61
CA TYR A 141 1.07 -2.90 1.32
C TYR A 141 2.24 -3.88 1.25
N GLU A 142 3.01 -3.80 0.19
CA GLU A 142 4.25 -4.52 0.00
C GLU A 142 5.40 -3.55 -0.25
N SER A 143 6.42 -3.56 0.60
CA SER A 143 7.61 -2.76 0.36
C SER A 143 8.36 -3.21 -0.89
N ASN A 144 8.98 -2.27 -1.57
CA ASN A 144 9.88 -2.57 -2.67
C ASN A 144 11.13 -3.30 -2.16
N LEU A 145 11.76 -4.09 -3.03
CA LEU A 145 12.96 -4.84 -2.67
C LEU A 145 14.08 -3.89 -2.17
N ASN A 146 14.64 -4.20 -1.01
CA ASN A 146 15.69 -3.42 -0.34
C ASN A 146 15.29 -1.97 0.01
N SER A 147 14.00 -1.69 0.19
CA SER A 147 13.51 -0.35 0.52
C SER A 147 12.51 -0.40 1.66
N TYR A 148 12.64 0.53 2.61
CA TYR A 148 11.61 0.85 3.59
C TYR A 148 10.87 2.15 3.24
N GLN A 149 11.37 2.89 2.25
CA GLN A 149 10.89 4.19 1.82
C GLN A 149 9.79 4.10 0.77
N SER A 150 9.69 2.99 0.08
CA SER A 150 8.72 2.82 -1.01
C SER A 150 8.08 1.44 -1.02
N GLY A 151 6.88 1.39 -1.57
CA GLY A 151 6.15 0.16 -1.76
C GLY A 151 4.89 0.37 -2.58
N THR A 152 4.17 -0.72 -2.77
CA THR A 152 2.97 -0.76 -3.61
C THR A 152 1.80 -1.36 -2.87
N ILE A 153 0.60 -0.96 -3.26
CA ILE A 153 -0.66 -1.57 -2.84
C ILE A 153 -1.33 -2.14 -4.08
N ASN A 154 -1.84 -3.36 -3.95
CA ASN A 154 -2.71 -3.98 -4.94
C ASN A 154 -3.92 -4.54 -4.19
N TYR A 155 -5.10 -3.96 -4.43
CA TYR A 155 -6.31 -4.33 -3.74
C TYR A 155 -7.49 -4.47 -4.71
N GLN A 156 -8.16 -5.60 -4.68
CA GLN A 156 -9.37 -5.82 -5.47
C GLN A 156 -10.51 -5.03 -4.87
N LEU A 157 -11.01 -4.01 -5.57
CA LEU A 157 -12.20 -3.27 -5.15
C LEU A 157 -13.44 -4.18 -5.18
N PRO A 158 -14.44 -3.92 -4.35
CA PRO A 158 -15.74 -4.59 -4.45
C PRO A 158 -16.39 -4.27 -5.80
N GLU A 159 -17.43 -5.02 -6.16
CA GLU A 159 -18.23 -4.72 -7.34
C GLU A 159 -18.84 -3.32 -7.23
N LEU A 160 -18.60 -2.50 -8.26
CA LEU A 160 -19.03 -1.12 -8.35
C LEU A 160 -20.25 -0.98 -9.26
N ALA A 161 -21.11 -0.02 -8.94
CA ALA A 161 -22.21 0.36 -9.82
C ALA A 161 -21.67 1.03 -11.08
N GLU A 162 -22.45 1.02 -12.15
CA GLU A 162 -22.14 1.80 -13.35
C GLU A 162 -22.27 3.29 -13.05
N GLY A 163 -21.31 4.08 -13.55
CA GLY A 163 -21.30 5.53 -13.37
C GLY A 163 -19.96 6.08 -12.90
N ARG A 164 -19.99 7.33 -12.45
CA ARG A 164 -18.82 8.07 -11.95
C ARG A 164 -18.56 7.69 -10.49
N HIS A 165 -17.30 7.46 -10.18
CA HIS A 165 -16.80 7.15 -8.85
C HIS A 165 -15.58 8.00 -8.51
N THR A 166 -15.32 8.15 -7.21
CA THR A 166 -14.13 8.81 -6.67
C THR A 166 -13.48 7.89 -5.64
N LEU A 167 -12.18 7.68 -5.75
CA LEU A 167 -11.39 6.92 -4.81
C LEU A 167 -10.35 7.83 -4.17
N LYS A 168 -10.33 7.90 -2.84
CA LYS A 168 -9.32 8.62 -2.07
C LYS A 168 -8.49 7.63 -1.28
N LEU A 169 -7.16 7.75 -1.33
CA LEU A 169 -6.22 6.99 -0.50
C LEU A 169 -5.48 7.94 0.42
N LYS A 170 -5.39 7.57 1.69
CA LYS A 170 -4.58 8.26 2.70
C LYS A 170 -3.57 7.28 3.29
N ALA A 171 -2.33 7.72 3.43
CA ALA A 171 -1.27 6.99 4.10
C ALA A 171 -0.47 7.91 5.02
N TRP A 172 0.35 7.32 5.88
CA TRP A 172 1.17 8.02 6.87
C TRP A 172 2.62 7.60 6.74
N ASP A 173 3.53 8.52 7.06
CA ASP A 173 4.94 8.22 7.25
C ASP A 173 5.23 7.75 8.70
N VAL A 174 6.45 7.38 8.96
CA VAL A 174 6.91 6.96 10.30
C VAL A 174 6.96 8.11 11.31
N HIS A 175 6.82 9.36 10.88
CA HIS A 175 6.80 10.58 11.72
C HIS A 175 5.37 11.09 11.97
N ASN A 176 4.34 10.41 11.49
CA ASN A 176 2.92 10.74 11.60
C ASN A 176 2.48 11.95 10.74
N ASN A 177 3.17 12.21 9.62
CA ASN A 177 2.65 13.09 8.60
C ASN A 177 1.81 12.29 7.61
N SER A 178 0.71 12.85 7.13
CA SER A 178 -0.16 12.17 6.16
C SER A 178 0.01 12.69 4.76
N GLY A 179 -0.06 11.77 3.79
CA GLY A 179 -0.26 12.04 2.37
C GLY A 179 -1.63 11.55 1.92
N GLU A 180 -2.22 12.23 0.95
CA GLU A 180 -3.51 11.87 0.34
C GLU A 180 -3.42 11.99 -1.18
N ALA A 181 -4.08 11.04 -1.87
CA ALA A 181 -4.29 11.12 -3.32
C ALA A 181 -5.74 10.76 -3.65
N GLU A 182 -6.25 11.34 -4.74
CA GLU A 182 -7.62 11.14 -5.20
C GLU A 182 -7.63 10.80 -6.70
N LEU A 183 -8.51 9.89 -7.08
CA LEU A 183 -8.69 9.43 -8.45
C LEU A 183 -10.19 9.39 -8.77
N GLU A 184 -10.61 10.17 -9.78
CA GLU A 184 -11.94 10.00 -10.39
C GLU A 184 -11.87 8.99 -11.52
N PHE A 185 -12.95 8.21 -11.71
CA PHE A 185 -13.08 7.24 -12.79
C PHE A 185 -14.54 6.95 -13.12
N ILE A 186 -14.76 6.28 -14.24
CA ILE A 186 -16.10 5.89 -14.70
C ILE A 186 -16.15 4.37 -14.85
N VAL A 187 -17.12 3.74 -14.20
CA VAL A 187 -17.41 2.31 -14.37
C VAL A 187 -18.40 2.13 -15.52
N ALA A 188 -18.04 1.27 -16.49
CA ALA A 188 -18.92 0.86 -17.58
C ALA A 188 -18.99 -0.67 -17.63
N LYS A 189 -20.22 -1.21 -17.56
CA LYS A 189 -20.46 -2.68 -17.51
C LYS A 189 -20.30 -3.40 -18.86
N ASN A 190 -20.49 -2.69 -19.97
CA ASN A 190 -20.31 -3.22 -21.31
C ASN A 190 -19.40 -2.30 -22.09
N GLN A 191 -18.16 -2.75 -22.32
CA GLN A 191 -17.24 -2.08 -23.24
C GLN A 191 -17.47 -2.60 -24.67
N ASP A 192 -18.72 -2.70 -25.12
CA ASP A 192 -18.99 -2.70 -26.55
C ASP A 192 -18.71 -1.28 -27.03
N LEU A 193 -17.73 -1.15 -27.92
CA LEU A 193 -17.39 0.11 -28.56
C LEU A 193 -18.57 0.52 -29.43
N GLU A 194 -19.60 1.12 -28.84
CA GLU A 194 -20.64 1.85 -29.59
C GLU A 194 -20.04 3.19 -30.01
N ILE A 195 -19.60 3.26 -31.25
CA ILE A 195 -19.24 4.54 -31.88
C ILE A 195 -20.56 5.25 -32.25
N GLU A 196 -21.19 5.86 -31.26
CA GLU A 196 -22.28 6.80 -31.53
C GLU A 196 -21.70 8.10 -32.11
N ASN A 197 -22.17 8.47 -33.31
CA ASN A 197 -21.86 9.71 -34.01
C ASN A 197 -20.44 9.90 -34.56
N LEU A 198 -20.02 9.02 -35.45
CA LEU A 198 -18.86 9.22 -36.34
C LEU A 198 -19.01 10.44 -37.31
N LEU A 199 -20.17 11.07 -37.33
CA LEU A 199 -20.49 12.14 -38.29
C LEU A 199 -20.03 13.55 -37.91
N ASN A 200 -19.46 13.76 -36.72
CA ASN A 200 -19.02 15.09 -36.28
C ASN A 200 -17.50 15.26 -36.17
N PHE A 201 -16.70 14.28 -36.51
CA PHE A 201 -15.26 14.47 -36.62
C PHE A 201 -14.81 14.47 -38.07
N TYR A 202 -14.65 15.65 -38.65
CA TYR A 202 -13.94 15.87 -39.92
C TYR A 202 -12.45 15.67 -39.74
N TYR A 203 -12.01 14.44 -39.46
CA TYR A 203 -10.62 14.03 -39.65
C TYR A 203 -10.66 12.70 -40.41
N MET A 204 -10.24 12.79 -41.71
CA MET A 204 -10.07 11.62 -42.55
C MET A 204 -8.98 10.70 -41.97
N PHE A 205 -9.38 9.50 -41.48
CA PHE A 205 -8.46 8.40 -41.32
C PHE A 205 -8.20 7.77 -42.68
N TRP A 206 -6.98 7.90 -43.19
CA TRP A 206 -6.54 7.11 -44.32
C TRP A 206 -6.16 5.74 -43.80
N ILE A 207 -6.98 4.72 -44.13
CA ILE A 207 -6.61 3.32 -43.94
C ILE A 207 -5.98 2.87 -45.29
N ASP A 208 -4.66 2.73 -45.31
CA ASP A 208 -3.92 2.14 -46.43
C ASP A 208 -3.87 0.62 -46.23
N MET A 209 -4.87 -0.11 -46.77
CA MET A 209 -4.84 -1.56 -46.85
C MET A 209 -4.06 -1.97 -48.10
N LYS A 210 -2.88 -2.51 -47.93
CA LYS A 210 -2.11 -3.21 -48.96
C LYS A 210 -2.36 -4.71 -48.85
N PHE A 211 -2.81 -5.29 -49.98
CA PHE A 211 -2.89 -6.72 -50.17
C PHE A 211 -1.51 -7.33 -50.44
#